data_c2fa8f61fb7287535b3b9c964e003cd3
#
_entry.id   c2fa8f61fb7287535b3b9c964e003cd3
#
_cell.length_a   1.000
_cell.length_b   1.000
_cell.length_c   1.000
_cell.angle_alpha   90.00
_cell.angle_beta   90.00
_cell.angle_gamma   90.00
#
_symmetry.space_group_name_H-M   'P 1'
#
loop_
_entity.id
_entity.type
_entity.pdbx_description
1 polymer ?
#
loop_
_entity_poly.entity_id
_entity_poly.type
_entity_poly.pdbx_seq_one_letter_code
_entity_poly.pdbx_strand_id
1 'polypeptide(L)'
;VFSRERPDLIPAQQFMFLRANPICAGAGRLHATGLIWDYRDRPTPLSREYSISITFQRGETPNVFVMDPELSALAGGRPLPHVYRDPLRLCLTLPGTREWTGTMRIDQTFVPWTTTWLYYFEDWLITDEWKGGGKHPDPTDNERYGRRVRRATRQPRI
;
A
#
# COMPACT_ATOMS: atom_id res chain seq x y z
N VAL A 1 9.60 -35.19 -2.80
CA VAL A 1 10.23 -33.98 -3.38
C VAL A 1 9.89 -32.85 -2.44
N PHE A 2 10.83 -32.45 -1.58
CA PHE A 2 10.66 -31.28 -0.70
C PHE A 2 10.70 -30.02 -1.60
N SER A 3 9.56 -29.38 -1.80
CA SER A 3 9.50 -28.04 -2.40
C SER A 3 10.19 -27.09 -1.43
N ARG A 4 11.41 -26.65 -1.76
CA ARG A 4 12.06 -25.57 -1.02
C ARG A 4 11.20 -24.32 -1.21
N GLU A 5 10.48 -23.93 -0.17
CA GLU A 5 9.82 -22.63 -0.14
C GLU A 5 10.88 -21.55 -0.42
N ARG A 6 10.55 -20.62 -1.32
CA ARG A 6 11.45 -19.50 -1.60
C ARG A 6 11.57 -18.66 -0.33
N PRO A 7 12.78 -18.24 0.04
CA PRO A 7 12.94 -17.36 1.20
C PRO A 7 12.31 -16.00 0.95
N ASP A 8 11.85 -15.37 2.02
CA ASP A 8 11.36 -14.01 1.97
C ASP A 8 12.44 -13.04 1.47
N LEU A 9 12.02 -12.07 0.67
CA LEU A 9 12.88 -10.97 0.25
C LEU A 9 13.16 -10.04 1.44
N ILE A 10 14.43 -9.76 1.66
CA ILE A 10 14.82 -8.79 2.70
C ILE A 10 14.53 -7.36 2.24
N PRO A 11 14.42 -6.40 3.18
CA PRO A 11 14.14 -5.00 2.84
C PRO A 11 15.08 -4.41 1.79
N ALA A 12 16.36 -4.75 1.83
CA ALA A 12 17.34 -4.28 0.84
C ALA A 12 17.04 -4.76 -0.58
N GLN A 13 16.60 -6.01 -0.73
CA GLN A 13 16.20 -6.54 -2.05
C GLN A 13 14.94 -5.86 -2.56
N GLN A 14 13.92 -5.71 -1.72
CA GLN A 14 12.70 -4.97 -2.06
C GLN A 14 13.01 -3.53 -2.49
N PHE A 15 13.89 -2.86 -1.75
CA PHE A 15 14.31 -1.49 -2.03
C PHE A 15 15.02 -1.38 -3.40
N MET A 16 15.90 -2.31 -3.71
CA MET A 16 16.60 -2.34 -5.02
C MET A 16 15.63 -2.54 -6.18
N PHE A 17 14.63 -3.42 -6.03
CA PHE A 17 13.61 -3.62 -7.06
C PHE A 17 12.74 -2.38 -7.25
N LEU A 18 12.30 -1.72 -6.18
CA LEU A 18 11.55 -0.46 -6.25
C LEU A 18 12.37 0.62 -6.97
N ARG A 19 13.63 0.77 -6.60
CA ARG A 19 14.53 1.76 -7.20
C ARG A 19 14.79 1.51 -8.69
N ALA A 20 14.84 0.27 -9.11
CA ALA A 20 15.13 -0.09 -10.50
C ALA A 20 13.89 -0.05 -11.41
N ASN A 21 12.68 -0.03 -10.86
CA ASN A 21 11.46 -0.09 -11.65
C ASN A 21 10.96 1.31 -12.04
N PRO A 22 10.95 1.67 -13.34
CA PRO A 22 10.54 3.00 -13.78
C PRO A 22 9.07 3.34 -13.53
N ILE A 23 8.19 2.34 -13.36
CA ILE A 23 6.77 2.60 -13.07
C ILE A 23 6.54 3.22 -11.69
N CYS A 24 7.46 3.04 -10.77
CA CYS A 24 7.44 3.62 -9.43
C CYS A 24 8.70 4.48 -9.17
N ALA A 25 9.17 5.18 -10.20
CA ALA A 25 10.32 6.08 -10.08
C ALA A 25 10.10 7.07 -8.93
N GLY A 26 11.04 7.12 -8.00
CA GLY A 26 10.92 7.92 -6.80
C GLY A 26 12.16 7.86 -5.94
N ALA A 27 11.98 8.00 -4.66
CA ALA A 27 13.05 7.97 -3.67
C ALA A 27 12.56 7.32 -2.37
N GLY A 28 13.48 6.87 -1.56
CA GLY A 28 13.12 6.26 -0.30
C GLY A 28 14.27 6.16 0.67
N ARG A 29 14.00 5.50 1.78
CA ARG A 29 14.97 5.21 2.84
C ARG A 29 14.93 3.74 3.19
N LEU A 30 16.10 3.16 3.31
CA LEU A 30 16.31 1.77 3.73
C LEU A 30 16.79 1.74 5.17
N HIS A 31 16.17 0.87 5.96
CA HIS A 31 16.60 0.53 7.32
C HIS A 31 17.00 -0.95 7.38
N ALA A 32 17.63 -1.36 8.49
CA ALA A 32 17.99 -2.76 8.68
C ALA A 32 16.78 -3.70 8.64
N THR A 33 15.62 -3.26 9.10
CA THR A 33 14.40 -4.07 9.24
C THR A 33 13.25 -3.67 8.34
N GLY A 34 13.41 -2.59 7.55
CA GLY A 34 12.32 -2.08 6.72
C GLY A 34 12.75 -1.00 5.74
N LEU A 35 11.78 -0.45 5.03
CA LEU A 35 11.97 0.63 4.07
C LEU A 35 10.76 1.56 4.03
N ILE A 36 11.00 2.74 3.49
CA ILE A 36 9.97 3.67 3.01
C ILE A 36 10.31 4.01 1.57
N TRP A 37 9.31 3.97 0.70
CA TRP A 37 9.45 4.32 -0.71
C TRP A 37 8.36 5.30 -1.11
N ASP A 38 8.76 6.45 -1.65
CA ASP A 38 7.87 7.52 -2.09
C ASP A 38 7.95 7.67 -3.61
N TYR A 39 6.81 7.67 -4.27
CA TYR A 39 6.69 7.83 -5.71
C TYR A 39 5.37 8.50 -6.08
N ARG A 40 5.20 8.80 -7.35
CA ARG A 40 3.97 9.38 -7.89
C ARG A 40 3.28 8.41 -8.82
N ASP A 41 1.96 8.41 -8.76
CA ASP A 41 1.12 7.56 -9.60
C ASP A 41 0.01 8.38 -10.26
N ARG A 42 -0.29 7.99 -11.48
CA ARG A 42 -1.39 8.55 -12.28
C ARG A 42 -2.08 7.37 -12.97
N PRO A 43 -3.24 6.92 -12.48
CA PRO A 43 -3.86 5.68 -12.96
C PRO A 43 -4.24 5.69 -14.44
N THR A 44 -4.57 6.87 -15.00
CA THR A 44 -4.77 7.08 -16.44
C THR A 44 -4.12 8.39 -16.88
N PRO A 45 -3.86 8.61 -18.19
CA PRO A 45 -3.31 9.88 -18.67
C PRO A 45 -4.17 11.10 -18.33
N LEU A 46 -5.46 10.92 -18.09
CA LEU A 46 -6.41 11.98 -17.72
C LEU A 46 -6.62 12.11 -16.21
N SER A 47 -6.06 11.20 -15.44
CA SER A 47 -6.17 11.22 -13.99
C SER A 47 -5.31 12.32 -13.38
N ARG A 48 -5.66 12.71 -12.15
CA ARG A 48 -4.76 13.51 -11.31
C ARG A 48 -3.54 12.69 -10.90
N GLU A 49 -2.49 13.36 -10.52
CA GLU A 49 -1.30 12.74 -9.97
C GLU A 49 -1.45 12.57 -8.45
N TYR A 50 -1.07 11.40 -7.96
CA TYR A 50 -1.10 11.06 -6.54
C TYR A 50 0.32 10.87 -6.03
N SER A 51 0.62 11.43 -4.86
CA SER A 51 1.85 11.13 -4.13
C SER A 51 1.61 9.93 -3.22
N ILE A 52 2.38 8.88 -3.42
CA ILE A 52 2.24 7.59 -2.74
C ILE A 52 3.44 7.34 -1.84
N SER A 53 3.21 6.82 -0.66
CA SER A 53 4.23 6.31 0.24
C SER A 53 3.96 4.86 0.59
N ILE A 54 4.92 3.99 0.34
CA ILE A 54 4.88 2.58 0.74
C ILE A 54 5.82 2.41 1.92
N THR A 55 5.32 1.81 3.00
CA THR A 55 6.14 1.39 4.13
C THR A 55 6.17 -0.13 4.21
N PHE A 56 7.32 -0.69 4.50
CA PHE A 56 7.51 -2.13 4.65
C PHE A 56 8.41 -2.43 5.84
N GLN A 57 7.98 -3.35 6.67
CA GLN A 57 8.75 -3.97 7.73
C GLN A 57 8.91 -5.46 7.44
N ARG A 58 10.10 -6.00 7.64
CA ARG A 58 10.36 -7.43 7.46
C ARG A 58 9.41 -8.27 8.29
N GLY A 59 8.81 -9.28 7.66
CA GLY A 59 7.83 -10.15 8.29
C GLY A 59 6.41 -9.59 8.37
N GLU A 60 6.17 -8.40 7.84
CA GLU A 60 4.85 -7.76 7.80
C GLU A 60 4.39 -7.53 6.35
N THR A 61 3.12 -7.26 6.17
CA THR A 61 2.56 -6.84 4.89
C THR A 61 2.87 -5.35 4.66
N PRO A 62 3.25 -4.94 3.43
CA PRO A 62 3.42 -3.52 3.13
C PRO A 62 2.16 -2.70 3.39
N ASN A 63 2.34 -1.43 3.74
CA ASN A 63 1.27 -0.46 3.86
C ASN A 63 1.43 0.63 2.81
N VAL A 64 0.32 1.07 2.22
CA VAL A 64 0.29 2.10 1.18
C VAL A 64 -0.54 3.28 1.65
N PHE A 65 0.07 4.46 1.62
CA PHE A 65 -0.55 5.73 1.97
C PHE A 65 -0.63 6.63 0.75
N VAL A 66 -1.76 7.26 0.54
CA VAL A 66 -1.90 8.37 -0.41
C VAL A 66 -1.64 9.66 0.37
N MET A 67 -0.50 10.28 0.10
CA MET A 67 -0.04 11.47 0.83
C MET A 67 -0.66 12.74 0.29
N ASP A 68 -0.93 12.80 -1.01
CA ASP A 68 -1.52 13.93 -1.70
C ASP A 68 -2.13 13.48 -3.04
N PRO A 69 -3.34 13.96 -3.38
CA PRO A 69 -4.27 14.73 -2.56
C PRO A 69 -4.89 13.91 -1.44
N GLU A 70 -5.45 14.58 -0.43
CA GLU A 70 -6.14 13.90 0.65
C GLU A 70 -7.42 13.24 0.14
N LEU A 71 -7.51 11.91 0.27
CA LEU A 71 -8.63 11.13 -0.26
C LEU A 71 -9.97 11.51 0.38
N SER A 72 -9.99 11.79 1.68
CA SER A 72 -11.20 12.20 2.40
C SER A 72 -11.74 13.55 1.91
N ALA A 73 -10.86 14.47 1.56
CA ALA A 73 -11.24 15.76 0.97
C ALA A 73 -11.86 15.57 -0.42
N LEU A 74 -11.27 14.71 -1.26
CA LEU A 74 -11.83 14.36 -2.57
C LEU A 74 -13.19 13.68 -2.46
N ALA A 75 -13.40 12.85 -1.45
CA ALA A 75 -14.66 12.16 -1.20
C ALA A 75 -15.80 13.07 -0.74
N GLY A 76 -15.49 14.31 -0.32
CA GLY A 76 -16.50 15.28 0.09
C GLY A 76 -17.29 14.82 1.32
N GLY A 77 -16.66 14.14 2.26
CA GLY A 77 -17.29 13.63 3.48
C GLY A 77 -17.95 12.25 3.35
N ARG A 78 -17.95 11.66 2.13
CA ARG A 78 -18.42 10.28 1.95
C ARG A 78 -17.42 9.29 2.57
N PRO A 79 -17.89 8.18 3.20
CA PRO A 79 -17.00 7.12 3.68
C PRO A 79 -16.17 6.54 2.52
N LEU A 80 -14.84 6.47 2.71
CA LEU A 80 -13.93 5.91 1.72
C LEU A 80 -14.11 4.40 1.62
N PRO A 81 -14.20 3.84 0.40
CA PRO A 81 -14.25 2.40 0.19
C PRO A 81 -12.87 1.77 0.30
N HIS A 82 -12.80 0.50 0.71
CA HIS A 82 -11.58 -0.32 0.72
C HIS A 82 -10.34 0.38 1.28
N VAL A 83 -10.46 0.89 2.49
CA VAL A 83 -9.36 1.47 3.27
C VAL A 83 -9.32 0.87 4.66
N TYR A 84 -8.12 0.82 5.24
CA TYR A 84 -7.92 0.70 6.67
C TYR A 84 -7.85 2.07 7.29
N ARG A 85 -8.26 2.19 8.54
CA ARG A 85 -8.23 3.47 9.29
C ARG A 85 -7.27 3.38 10.47
N ASP A 86 -6.89 4.57 10.97
CA ASP A 86 -6.07 4.76 12.17
C ASP A 86 -4.68 4.09 12.12
N PRO A 87 -3.85 4.44 11.14
CA PRO A 87 -3.94 5.50 10.12
C PRO A 87 -4.64 5.05 8.84
N LEU A 88 -5.14 6.01 8.05
CA LEU A 88 -5.76 5.77 6.75
C LEU A 88 -4.72 5.23 5.76
N ARG A 89 -4.98 4.07 5.21
CA ARG A 89 -4.15 3.40 4.21
C ARG A 89 -5.00 2.52 3.30
N LEU A 90 -4.49 2.21 2.13
CA LEU A 90 -5.24 1.42 1.16
C LEU A 90 -5.37 -0.05 1.61
N CYS A 91 -6.56 -0.61 1.43
CA CYS A 91 -6.78 -2.05 1.57
C CYS A 91 -6.52 -2.73 0.21
N LEU A 92 -5.31 -3.24 0.03
CA LEU A 92 -4.89 -3.94 -1.19
C LEU A 92 -4.87 -5.46 -1.01
N THR A 93 -4.81 -5.92 0.22
CA THR A 93 -4.89 -7.34 0.60
C THR A 93 -5.69 -7.47 1.87
N LEU A 94 -6.32 -8.64 2.06
CA LEU A 94 -6.99 -8.95 3.31
C LEU A 94 -6.00 -9.57 4.32
N PRO A 95 -6.07 -9.14 5.58
CA PRO A 95 -5.28 -9.73 6.65
C PRO A 95 -5.61 -11.21 6.86
N GLY A 96 -4.59 -12.01 7.17
CA GLY A 96 -4.74 -13.44 7.42
C GLY A 96 -4.96 -14.28 6.16
N THR A 97 -4.94 -13.68 4.97
CA THR A 97 -4.91 -14.37 3.69
C THR A 97 -3.46 -14.49 3.19
N ARG A 98 -3.25 -15.35 2.19
CA ARG A 98 -1.94 -15.47 1.51
C ARG A 98 -1.90 -14.74 0.17
N GLU A 99 -2.71 -13.70 0.00
CA GLU A 99 -2.72 -12.87 -1.20
C GLU A 99 -1.37 -12.20 -1.45
N TRP A 100 -0.66 -11.87 -0.38
CA TRP A 100 0.71 -11.41 -0.43
C TRP A 100 1.57 -12.16 0.59
N THR A 101 2.78 -12.52 0.18
CA THR A 101 3.80 -13.14 1.04
C THR A 101 5.13 -12.44 0.86
N GLY A 102 6.03 -12.56 1.83
CA GLY A 102 7.36 -11.96 1.80
C GLY A 102 8.24 -12.40 0.63
N THR A 103 7.87 -13.46 -0.09
CA THR A 103 8.55 -13.93 -1.30
C THR A 103 8.20 -13.10 -2.54
N MET A 104 7.15 -12.28 -2.46
CA MET A 104 6.66 -11.45 -3.57
C MET A 104 7.35 -10.09 -3.58
N ARG A 105 7.54 -9.55 -4.77
CA ARG A 105 8.13 -8.23 -4.96
C ARG A 105 7.07 -7.14 -4.82
N ILE A 106 7.37 -6.12 -4.02
CA ILE A 106 6.47 -4.98 -3.78
C ILE A 106 6.23 -4.20 -5.09
N ASP A 107 7.26 -4.00 -5.90
CA ASP A 107 7.16 -3.27 -7.17
C ASP A 107 6.29 -3.98 -8.22
N GLN A 108 6.10 -5.30 -8.10
CA GLN A 108 5.25 -6.09 -8.99
C GLN A 108 3.85 -6.38 -8.42
N THR A 109 3.59 -6.02 -7.19
CA THR A 109 2.33 -6.28 -6.49
C THR A 109 1.70 -5.00 -5.98
N PHE A 110 2.15 -4.48 -4.85
CA PHE A 110 1.58 -3.29 -4.22
C PHE A 110 1.61 -2.05 -5.13
N VAL A 111 2.63 -1.89 -5.95
CA VAL A 111 2.71 -0.76 -6.90
C VAL A 111 1.59 -0.83 -7.94
N PRO A 112 1.46 -1.89 -8.77
CA PRO A 112 0.35 -1.97 -9.72
C PRO A 112 -1.02 -2.10 -9.05
N TRP A 113 -1.12 -2.71 -7.88
CA TRP A 113 -2.39 -2.78 -7.14
C TRP A 113 -2.83 -1.39 -6.65
N THR A 114 -1.91 -0.53 -6.27
CA THR A 114 -2.19 0.88 -5.94
C THR A 114 -2.78 1.61 -7.13
N THR A 115 -2.19 1.47 -8.31
CA THR A 115 -2.70 2.05 -9.56
C THR A 115 -4.13 1.60 -9.85
N THR A 116 -4.40 0.31 -9.71
CA THR A 116 -5.73 -0.27 -9.88
C THR A 116 -6.73 0.27 -8.86
N TRP A 117 -6.33 0.37 -7.60
CA TRP A 117 -7.17 0.95 -6.54
C TRP A 117 -7.53 2.41 -6.84
N LEU A 118 -6.57 3.22 -7.25
CA LEU A 118 -6.79 4.63 -7.61
C LEU A 118 -7.70 4.78 -8.82
N TYR A 119 -7.60 3.90 -9.81
CA TYR A 119 -8.51 3.86 -10.95
C TYR A 119 -9.96 3.66 -10.50
N TYR A 120 -10.22 2.67 -9.66
CA TYR A 120 -11.56 2.42 -9.13
C TYR A 120 -12.03 3.48 -8.16
N PHE A 121 -11.12 4.12 -7.44
CA PHE A 121 -11.43 5.25 -6.58
C PHE A 121 -11.95 6.46 -7.40
N GLU A 122 -11.32 6.78 -8.52
CA GLU A 122 -11.78 7.84 -9.41
C GLU A 122 -13.16 7.52 -10.02
N ASP A 123 -13.38 6.28 -10.43
CA ASP A 123 -14.69 5.83 -10.89
C ASP A 123 -15.75 5.95 -9.77
N TRP A 124 -15.41 5.54 -8.56
CA TRP A 124 -16.28 5.66 -7.39
C TRP A 124 -16.61 7.12 -7.05
N LEU A 125 -15.68 8.05 -7.18
CA LEU A 125 -15.95 9.48 -6.97
C LEU A 125 -17.08 9.99 -7.88
N ILE A 126 -17.17 9.45 -9.08
CA ILE A 126 -18.18 9.86 -10.08
C ILE A 126 -19.48 9.08 -9.90
N THR A 127 -19.42 7.78 -9.70
CA THR A 127 -20.56 6.88 -9.73
C THR A 127 -21.15 6.54 -8.36
N ASP A 128 -20.43 6.81 -7.29
CA ASP A 128 -20.73 6.39 -5.92
C ASP A 128 -20.85 4.85 -5.74
N GLU A 129 -20.32 4.09 -6.70
CA GLU A 129 -20.32 2.63 -6.70
C GLU A 129 -18.88 2.10 -6.81
N TRP A 130 -18.48 1.26 -5.86
CA TRP A 130 -17.19 0.60 -5.89
C TRP A 130 -17.24 -0.65 -6.77
N LYS A 131 -16.53 -0.62 -7.91
CA LYS A 131 -16.47 -1.70 -8.90
C LYS A 131 -15.21 -2.56 -8.79
N GLY A 132 -14.29 -2.21 -7.90
CA GLY A 132 -13.01 -2.90 -7.76
C GLY A 132 -13.07 -4.26 -7.09
N GLY A 133 -14.24 -4.70 -6.63
CA GLY A 133 -14.42 -5.98 -5.94
C GLY A 133 -13.75 -6.03 -4.56
N GLY A 134 -13.52 -7.25 -4.05
CA GLY A 134 -12.91 -7.49 -2.75
C GLY A 134 -13.90 -7.34 -1.57
N LYS A 135 -13.41 -7.66 -0.38
CA LYS A 135 -14.15 -7.42 0.87
C LYS A 135 -13.72 -6.09 1.49
N HIS A 136 -14.69 -5.35 2.02
CA HIS A 136 -14.35 -4.21 2.87
C HIS A 136 -13.71 -4.72 4.18
N PRO A 137 -12.67 -4.02 4.67
CA PRO A 137 -12.11 -4.34 5.97
C PRO A 137 -13.18 -4.24 7.06
N ASP A 138 -13.20 -5.22 7.93
CA ASP A 138 -14.02 -5.21 9.14
C ASP A 138 -13.45 -4.17 10.15
N PRO A 139 -14.27 -3.52 10.97
CA PRO A 139 -13.79 -2.62 12.02
C PRO A 139 -12.75 -3.25 12.97
N THR A 140 -12.85 -4.55 13.23
CA THR A 140 -11.89 -5.29 14.04
C THR A 140 -10.55 -5.47 13.36
N ASP A 141 -10.51 -5.58 12.04
CA ASP A 141 -9.27 -5.60 11.25
C ASP A 141 -8.52 -4.26 11.37
N ASN A 142 -9.24 -3.15 11.38
CA ASN A 142 -8.67 -1.82 11.56
C ASN A 142 -7.94 -1.68 12.90
N GLU A 143 -8.50 -2.19 14.00
CA GLU A 143 -7.88 -2.09 15.32
C GLU A 143 -6.61 -2.94 15.46
N ARG A 144 -6.62 -4.15 14.91
CA ARG A 144 -5.47 -5.07 14.94
C ARG A 144 -4.27 -4.52 14.20
N TYR A 145 -4.50 -3.98 13.00
CA TYR A 145 -3.42 -3.52 12.11
C TYR A 145 -3.00 -2.08 12.40
N GLY A 146 -3.91 -1.21 12.82
CA GLY A 146 -3.60 0.15 13.25
C GLY A 146 -2.62 0.20 14.43
N ARG A 147 -2.70 -0.75 15.36
CA ARG A 147 -1.73 -0.86 16.47
C ARG A 147 -0.33 -1.24 16.00
N ARG A 148 -0.21 -2.13 15.02
CA ARG A 148 1.09 -2.53 14.44
C ARG A 148 1.72 -1.39 13.65
N VAL A 149 0.94 -0.72 12.81
CA VAL A 149 1.42 0.40 12.00
C VAL A 149 1.88 1.56 12.88
N ARG A 150 1.11 1.92 13.93
CA ARG A 150 1.51 2.97 14.89
C ARG A 150 2.79 2.63 15.65
N ARG A 151 3.07 1.36 15.89
CA ARG A 151 4.31 0.90 16.52
C ARG A 151 5.51 1.04 15.57
N ALA A 152 5.32 0.73 14.29
CA ALA A 152 6.36 0.85 13.25
C ALA A 152 6.71 2.31 12.93
N THR A 153 5.71 3.23 12.97
CA THR A 153 5.91 4.65 12.70
C THR A 153 6.48 5.44 13.89
N ARG A 154 6.49 4.85 15.09
CA ARG A 154 7.03 5.46 16.32
C ARG A 154 8.52 5.20 16.55
N GLN A 155 9.31 4.85 15.55
CA GLN A 155 10.75 4.80 15.72
C GLN A 155 11.31 6.21 15.96
N PRO A 156 12.21 6.37 16.95
CA PRO A 156 12.69 7.69 17.33
C PRO A 156 13.43 8.36 16.17
N ARG A 157 13.14 9.65 16.00
CA ARG A 157 13.99 10.52 15.20
C ARG A 157 15.35 10.59 15.90
N ILE A 158 16.36 9.98 15.29
CA ILE A 158 17.76 10.25 15.64
C ILE A 158 18.22 11.44 14.81
#